data_e6c37b0298d8e48da0067c124434af06
#
_entry.id   e6c37b0298d8e48da0067c124434af06
#
_cell.length_a   1.000
_cell.length_b   1.000
_cell.length_c   1.000
_cell.angle_alpha   90.00
_cell.angle_beta   90.00
_cell.angle_gamma   90.00
#
_symmetry.space_group_name_H-M   'P 1'
#
loop_
_entity.id
_entity.type
_entity.pdbx_description
1 polymer ?
#
loop_
_entity_poly.entity_id
_entity_poly.type
_entity_poly.pdbx_seq_one_letter_code
_entity_poly.pdbx_strand_id
1 'polypeptide(L)'
;DVKTLGVVVAYGEVLPSSVLEKVPMINVHFSLLPRWRGAAPVERAILAGDAKTGVCIMRVGEKLDEGEVYARREILINDLDTTFSLREKLNDVSVDLWRDAVRDGCGTGVAQTGEILYAKKIRSADLQIDWNTSATQILRQVRVGGAFSFVSGKRFKISQAKIVDIDSTAKRPGQICVVTKTECVIATADSGLSLIELQPEGK
;
A
#
# COMPACT_ATOMS: atom_id res chain seq x y z
N ASP A 1 -31.86 -26.01 -1.29
CA ASP A 1 -30.47 -26.13 -0.75
C ASP A 1 -29.86 -24.74 -0.65
N VAL A 2 -29.59 -24.30 0.56
CA VAL A 2 -28.85 -23.05 0.77
C VAL A 2 -27.40 -23.29 0.38
N LYS A 3 -26.95 -22.70 -0.73
CA LYS A 3 -25.55 -22.76 -1.11
C LYS A 3 -24.77 -21.80 -0.19
N THR A 4 -23.93 -22.35 0.65
CA THR A 4 -23.06 -21.56 1.53
C THR A 4 -21.88 -21.03 0.71
N LEU A 5 -21.61 -19.72 0.81
CA LEU A 5 -20.44 -19.06 0.25
C LEU A 5 -19.63 -18.44 1.41
N GLY A 6 -18.37 -18.79 1.52
CA GLY A 6 -17.45 -18.16 2.45
C GLY A 6 -16.90 -16.84 1.88
N VAL A 7 -16.76 -15.83 2.73
CA VAL A 7 -16.15 -14.54 2.36
C VAL A 7 -14.93 -14.30 3.23
N VAL A 8 -13.80 -14.05 2.59
CA VAL A 8 -12.53 -13.76 3.24
C VAL A 8 -12.21 -12.28 3.03
N VAL A 9 -11.93 -11.59 4.10
CA VAL A 9 -11.50 -10.18 4.06
C VAL A 9 -10.37 -9.99 5.05
N ALA A 10 -9.23 -9.49 4.59
CA ALA A 10 -8.05 -9.20 5.42
C ALA A 10 -7.58 -10.36 6.32
N TYR A 11 -7.77 -11.61 5.88
CA TYR A 11 -7.32 -12.81 6.59
C TYR A 11 -5.85 -13.08 6.23
N GLY A 12 -4.99 -13.02 7.22
CA GLY A 12 -3.53 -13.05 7.02
C GLY A 12 -2.90 -14.43 6.90
N GLU A 13 -3.70 -15.51 6.82
CA GLU A 13 -3.21 -16.89 6.78
C GLU A 13 -3.77 -17.66 5.58
N VAL A 14 -3.08 -18.73 5.19
CA VAL A 14 -3.53 -19.63 4.13
C VAL A 14 -4.59 -20.58 4.68
N LEU A 15 -5.71 -20.68 3.97
CA LEU A 15 -6.78 -21.59 4.33
C LEU A 15 -6.42 -23.04 3.93
N PRO A 16 -6.62 -24.03 4.81
CA PRO A 16 -6.36 -25.43 4.49
C PRO A 16 -7.27 -25.95 3.37
N SER A 17 -6.74 -26.81 2.50
CA SER A 17 -7.51 -27.46 1.42
C SER A 17 -8.78 -28.12 1.95
N SER A 18 -8.73 -28.74 3.14
CA SER A 18 -9.89 -29.38 3.78
C SER A 18 -11.05 -28.44 4.10
N VAL A 19 -10.80 -27.12 4.17
CA VAL A 19 -11.83 -26.08 4.33
C VAL A 19 -12.34 -25.65 2.94
N LEU A 20 -11.42 -25.42 2.00
CA LEU A 20 -11.74 -24.98 0.64
C LEU A 20 -12.56 -26.00 -0.14
N GLU A 21 -12.38 -27.29 0.12
CA GLU A 21 -13.16 -28.38 -0.48
C GLU A 21 -14.62 -28.40 0.00
N LYS A 22 -14.89 -27.92 1.21
CA LYS A 22 -16.22 -27.96 1.81
C LYS A 22 -17.07 -26.73 1.49
N VAL A 23 -16.43 -25.57 1.38
CA VAL A 23 -17.12 -24.28 1.19
C VAL A 23 -16.40 -23.48 0.12
N PRO A 24 -17.06 -23.17 -1.00
CA PRO A 24 -16.54 -22.20 -1.95
C PRO A 24 -16.30 -20.86 -1.26
N MET A 25 -15.13 -20.26 -1.48
CA MET A 25 -14.76 -19.02 -0.83
C MET A 25 -14.31 -17.96 -1.83
N ILE A 26 -14.68 -16.74 -1.55
CA ILE A 26 -14.19 -15.56 -2.26
C ILE A 26 -13.40 -14.66 -1.32
N ASN A 27 -12.44 -13.95 -1.89
CA ASN A 27 -11.63 -12.94 -1.20
C ASN A 27 -11.83 -11.57 -1.83
N VAL A 28 -11.92 -10.56 -0.96
CA VAL A 28 -11.87 -9.14 -1.35
C VAL A 28 -10.43 -8.69 -1.28
N HIS A 29 -9.78 -8.54 -2.45
CA HIS A 29 -8.37 -8.21 -2.55
C HIS A 29 -8.15 -6.78 -3.05
N PHE A 30 -7.34 -6.00 -2.32
CA PHE A 30 -7.13 -4.58 -2.59
C PHE A 30 -6.01 -4.32 -3.59
N SER A 31 -6.11 -4.97 -4.75
CA SER A 31 -5.28 -4.65 -5.92
C SER A 31 -5.97 -5.05 -7.22
N LEU A 32 -5.39 -4.62 -8.32
CA LEU A 32 -5.76 -5.07 -9.67
C LEU A 32 -4.94 -6.33 -10.02
N LEU A 33 -5.37 -7.48 -9.52
CA LEU A 33 -4.71 -8.77 -9.77
C LEU A 33 -4.45 -9.02 -11.28
N PRO A 34 -3.29 -9.61 -11.63
CA PRO A 34 -2.30 -10.30 -10.79
C PRO A 34 -1.24 -9.41 -10.12
N ARG A 35 -1.33 -8.08 -10.29
CA ARG A 35 -0.45 -7.14 -9.62
C ARG A 35 -0.74 -7.09 -8.12
N TRP A 36 0.30 -7.19 -7.31
CA TRP A 36 0.25 -7.11 -5.84
C TRP A 36 -0.53 -8.24 -5.17
N ARG A 37 -0.31 -9.50 -5.57
CA ARG A 37 -0.72 -10.66 -4.77
C ARG A 37 -0.04 -10.63 -3.40
N GLY A 38 -0.75 -10.91 -2.32
CA GLY A 38 -0.18 -11.05 -0.98
C GLY A 38 -0.63 -10.01 0.03
N ALA A 39 0.18 -9.79 1.08
CA ALA A 39 -0.27 -9.23 2.36
C ALA A 39 -0.38 -7.69 2.43
N ALA A 40 0.31 -6.95 1.56
CA ALA A 40 0.39 -5.49 1.65
C ALA A 40 0.20 -4.77 0.30
N PRO A 41 -0.88 -5.08 -0.45
CA PRO A 41 -1.08 -4.56 -1.80
C PRO A 41 -1.18 -3.03 -1.85
N VAL A 42 -1.84 -2.42 -0.88
CA VAL A 42 -2.06 -0.96 -0.82
C VAL A 42 -0.76 -0.22 -0.59
N GLU A 43 0.02 -0.67 0.40
CA GLU A 43 1.32 -0.07 0.72
C GLU A 43 2.32 -0.24 -0.43
N ARG A 44 2.34 -1.41 -1.07
CA ARG A 44 3.24 -1.69 -2.20
C ARG A 44 2.87 -0.86 -3.42
N ALA A 45 1.60 -0.62 -3.70
CA ALA A 45 1.15 0.27 -4.75
C ALA A 45 1.63 1.72 -4.52
N ILE A 46 1.51 2.23 -3.28
CA ILE A 46 2.02 3.56 -2.92
C ILE A 46 3.54 3.63 -3.07
N LEU A 47 4.29 2.65 -2.53
CA LEU A 47 5.76 2.61 -2.61
C LEU A 47 6.26 2.54 -4.04
N ALA A 48 5.60 1.76 -4.89
CA ALA A 48 5.93 1.65 -6.30
C ALA A 48 5.58 2.92 -7.09
N GLY A 49 4.68 3.76 -6.56
CA GLY A 49 4.18 4.95 -7.25
C GLY A 49 3.21 4.62 -8.37
N ASP A 50 2.41 3.58 -8.17
CA ASP A 50 1.36 3.24 -9.10
C ASP A 50 0.37 4.40 -9.20
N ALA A 51 -0.04 4.75 -10.41
CA ALA A 51 -1.04 5.79 -10.64
C ALA A 51 -2.46 5.32 -10.31
N LYS A 52 -2.66 3.99 -10.25
CA LYS A 52 -3.97 3.37 -10.02
C LYS A 52 -3.82 2.05 -9.27
N THR A 53 -4.88 1.70 -8.55
CA THR A 53 -5.07 0.41 -7.90
C THR A 53 -6.54 0.02 -8.00
N GLY A 54 -7.02 -0.91 -7.21
CA GLY A 54 -8.43 -1.28 -7.22
C GLY A 54 -8.77 -2.39 -6.26
N VAL A 55 -9.96 -2.93 -6.45
CA VAL A 55 -10.48 -4.07 -5.71
C VAL A 55 -10.79 -5.19 -6.69
N CYS A 56 -10.39 -6.40 -6.34
CA CYS A 56 -10.81 -7.63 -7.01
C CYS A 56 -11.62 -8.51 -6.05
N ILE A 57 -12.76 -9.00 -6.50
CA ILE A 57 -13.46 -10.13 -5.89
C ILE A 57 -12.97 -11.38 -6.61
N MET A 58 -12.29 -12.25 -5.90
CA MET A 58 -11.64 -13.41 -6.49
C MET A 58 -11.96 -14.69 -5.75
N ARG A 59 -11.83 -15.83 -6.43
CA ARG A 59 -11.91 -17.17 -5.81
C ARG A 59 -10.71 -17.40 -4.91
N VAL A 60 -10.93 -17.90 -3.70
CA VAL A 60 -9.86 -18.41 -2.86
C VAL A 60 -9.48 -19.80 -3.32
N GLY A 61 -8.20 -20.02 -3.58
CA GLY A 61 -7.61 -21.29 -3.94
C GLY A 61 -6.46 -21.66 -3.01
N GLU A 62 -5.77 -22.76 -3.30
CA GLU A 62 -4.65 -23.24 -2.52
C GLU A 62 -3.42 -22.31 -2.58
N LYS A 63 -3.26 -21.61 -3.70
CA LYS A 63 -2.15 -20.69 -3.90
C LYS A 63 -2.57 -19.26 -3.61
N LEU A 64 -1.62 -18.49 -3.08
CA LEU A 64 -1.85 -17.12 -2.63
C LEU A 64 -2.33 -16.21 -3.77
N ASP A 65 -3.57 -15.75 -3.67
CA ASP A 65 -4.22 -14.77 -4.54
C ASP A 65 -4.12 -15.09 -6.05
N GLU A 66 -4.12 -16.38 -6.42
CA GLU A 66 -4.05 -16.86 -7.82
C GLU A 66 -5.40 -17.21 -8.44
N GLY A 67 -6.48 -17.20 -7.65
CA GLY A 67 -7.80 -17.60 -8.11
C GLY A 67 -8.36 -16.68 -9.19
N GLU A 68 -9.36 -17.17 -9.89
CA GLU A 68 -10.11 -16.42 -10.90
C GLU A 68 -10.75 -15.18 -10.30
N VAL A 69 -10.81 -14.11 -11.06
CA VAL A 69 -11.43 -12.84 -10.68
C VAL A 69 -12.86 -12.79 -11.20
N TYR A 70 -13.82 -12.63 -10.31
CA TYR A 70 -15.24 -12.50 -10.64
C TYR A 70 -15.63 -11.07 -10.98
N ALA A 71 -15.09 -10.12 -10.24
CA ALA A 71 -15.34 -8.70 -10.47
C ALA A 71 -14.11 -7.89 -10.09
N ARG A 72 -13.92 -6.74 -10.75
CA ARG A 72 -12.88 -5.78 -10.40
C ARG A 72 -13.37 -4.35 -10.59
N ARG A 73 -12.82 -3.44 -9.79
CA ARG A 73 -13.02 -2.00 -9.96
C ARG A 73 -11.71 -1.27 -9.72
N GLU A 74 -11.36 -0.40 -10.67
CA GLU A 74 -10.16 0.44 -10.63
C GLU A 74 -10.46 1.76 -9.93
N ILE A 75 -9.49 2.29 -9.19
CA ILE A 75 -9.47 3.64 -8.64
C ILE A 75 -8.10 4.29 -8.87
N LEU A 76 -8.06 5.61 -8.92
CA LEU A 76 -6.81 6.38 -8.99
C LEU A 76 -6.19 6.52 -7.60
N ILE A 77 -4.87 6.50 -7.55
CA ILE A 77 -4.07 6.86 -6.38
C ILE A 77 -3.63 8.30 -6.55
N ASN A 78 -4.09 9.19 -5.68
CA ASN A 78 -3.70 10.58 -5.70
C ASN A 78 -2.37 10.79 -4.95
N ASP A 79 -1.65 11.86 -5.27
CA ASP A 79 -0.36 12.18 -4.66
C ASP A 79 -0.43 12.43 -3.15
N LEU A 80 -1.60 12.74 -2.61
CA LEU A 80 -1.84 12.93 -1.19
C LEU A 80 -2.40 11.69 -0.48
N ASP A 81 -2.69 10.61 -1.21
CA ASP A 81 -3.22 9.41 -0.58
C ASP A 81 -2.19 8.75 0.33
N THR A 82 -2.58 8.53 1.56
CA THR A 82 -1.88 7.67 2.52
C THR A 82 -2.43 6.26 2.45
N THR A 83 -1.75 5.30 3.08
CA THR A 83 -2.31 3.93 3.24
C THR A 83 -3.71 3.98 3.87
N PHE A 84 -3.91 4.85 4.85
CA PHE A 84 -5.21 4.98 5.52
C PHE A 84 -6.29 5.49 4.56
N SER A 85 -6.11 6.66 3.94
CA SER A 85 -7.11 7.24 3.05
C SER A 85 -7.38 6.38 1.81
N LEU A 86 -6.34 5.72 1.27
CA LEU A 86 -6.52 4.82 0.13
C LEU A 86 -7.29 3.55 0.51
N ARG A 87 -7.07 3.01 1.72
CA ARG A 87 -7.86 1.89 2.23
C ARG A 87 -9.31 2.26 2.46
N GLU A 88 -9.61 3.47 2.95
CA GLU A 88 -11.01 3.94 3.06
C GLU A 88 -11.69 3.96 1.70
N LYS A 89 -11.06 4.56 0.67
CA LYS A 89 -11.59 4.55 -0.70
C LYS A 89 -11.82 3.14 -1.24
N LEU A 90 -10.87 2.23 -1.00
CA LEU A 90 -10.99 0.84 -1.43
C LEU A 90 -12.10 0.10 -0.68
N ASN A 91 -12.29 0.37 0.61
CA ASN A 91 -13.39 -0.19 1.39
C ASN A 91 -14.75 0.24 0.82
N ASP A 92 -14.94 1.53 0.55
CA ASP A 92 -16.19 2.05 0.00
C ASP A 92 -16.52 1.37 -1.34
N VAL A 93 -15.53 1.30 -2.23
CA VAL A 93 -15.66 0.64 -3.53
C VAL A 93 -15.93 -0.86 -3.37
N SER A 94 -15.32 -1.50 -2.37
CA SER A 94 -15.43 -2.93 -2.16
C SER A 94 -16.83 -3.38 -1.75
N VAL A 95 -17.53 -2.56 -0.95
CA VAL A 95 -18.88 -2.87 -0.48
C VAL A 95 -19.86 -3.02 -1.65
N ASP A 96 -19.85 -2.07 -2.57
CA ASP A 96 -20.73 -2.12 -3.74
C ASP A 96 -20.34 -3.25 -4.69
N LEU A 97 -19.03 -3.39 -4.96
CA LEU A 97 -18.54 -4.44 -5.85
C LEU A 97 -18.84 -5.84 -5.31
N TRP A 98 -18.66 -6.04 -4.02
CA TRP A 98 -18.98 -7.31 -3.36
C TRP A 98 -20.49 -7.61 -3.40
N ARG A 99 -21.32 -6.61 -3.07
CA ARG A 99 -22.78 -6.75 -3.10
C ARG A 99 -23.28 -7.17 -4.48
N ASP A 100 -22.76 -6.52 -5.52
CA ASP A 100 -23.12 -6.82 -6.91
C ASP A 100 -22.65 -8.24 -7.29
N ALA A 101 -21.41 -8.60 -6.99
CA ALA A 101 -20.86 -9.92 -7.28
C ALA A 101 -21.67 -11.05 -6.61
N VAL A 102 -22.07 -10.88 -5.35
CA VAL A 102 -22.84 -11.90 -4.61
C VAL A 102 -24.27 -11.98 -5.12
N ARG A 103 -24.93 -10.84 -5.38
CA ARG A 103 -26.29 -10.81 -5.95
C ARG A 103 -26.35 -11.54 -7.28
N ASP A 104 -25.36 -11.37 -8.12
CA ASP A 104 -25.28 -11.95 -9.45
C ASP A 104 -24.68 -13.37 -9.44
N GLY A 105 -24.51 -13.96 -8.24
CA GLY A 105 -23.99 -15.33 -8.05
C GLY A 105 -22.52 -15.50 -8.40
N CYS A 106 -21.72 -14.44 -8.30
CA CYS A 106 -20.31 -14.35 -8.69
C CYS A 106 -20.01 -14.62 -10.17
N GLY A 107 -20.98 -15.03 -10.96
CA GLY A 107 -20.81 -15.28 -12.40
C GLY A 107 -19.69 -16.26 -12.75
N THR A 108 -19.13 -16.13 -13.95
CA THR A 108 -17.96 -16.91 -14.39
C THR A 108 -16.69 -16.16 -14.05
N GLY A 109 -15.79 -16.81 -13.29
CA GLY A 109 -14.48 -16.24 -12.97
C GLY A 109 -13.60 -16.15 -14.22
N VAL A 110 -12.79 -15.11 -14.29
CA VAL A 110 -11.82 -14.87 -15.36
C VAL A 110 -10.42 -15.12 -14.82
N ALA A 111 -9.63 -15.93 -15.52
CA ALA A 111 -8.24 -16.17 -15.16
C ALA A 111 -7.43 -14.86 -15.16
N GLN A 112 -6.54 -14.73 -14.18
CA GLN A 112 -5.66 -13.57 -14.10
C GLN A 112 -4.66 -13.57 -15.26
N THR A 113 -4.46 -12.42 -15.90
CA THR A 113 -3.52 -12.23 -17.00
C THR A 113 -2.67 -10.98 -16.76
N GLY A 114 -1.41 -11.02 -17.17
CA GLY A 114 -0.46 -9.91 -17.02
C GLY A 114 0.70 -10.22 -16.09
N GLU A 115 1.45 -9.18 -15.72
CA GLU A 115 2.61 -9.28 -14.86
C GLU A 115 2.23 -9.58 -13.42
N ILE A 116 2.81 -10.64 -12.86
CA ILE A 116 2.61 -11.04 -11.47
C ILE A 116 3.60 -10.30 -10.59
N LEU A 117 3.10 -9.52 -9.65
CA LEU A 117 3.91 -8.90 -8.59
C LEU A 117 3.39 -9.32 -7.22
N TYR A 118 4.33 -9.49 -6.28
CA TYR A 118 4.00 -9.90 -4.92
C TYR A 118 4.13 -8.76 -3.92
N ALA A 119 3.06 -8.51 -3.19
CA ALA A 119 2.97 -7.53 -2.12
C ALA A 119 3.42 -8.15 -0.78
N LYS A 120 4.73 -8.31 -0.61
CA LYS A 120 5.31 -8.77 0.66
C LYS A 120 4.93 -7.81 1.78
N LYS A 121 4.69 -8.37 2.98
CA LYS A 121 4.43 -7.60 4.22
C LYS A 121 5.48 -6.50 4.39
N ILE A 122 5.03 -5.31 4.79
CA ILE A 122 5.93 -4.18 5.06
C ILE A 122 6.79 -4.49 6.29
N ARG A 123 8.07 -4.28 6.15
CA ARG A 123 9.07 -4.45 7.21
C ARG A 123 9.69 -3.10 7.58
N SER A 124 10.30 -3.01 8.73
CA SER A 124 10.99 -1.79 9.18
C SER A 124 12.02 -1.28 8.16
N ALA A 125 12.72 -2.19 7.48
CA ALA A 125 13.68 -1.82 6.43
C ALA A 125 13.03 -1.11 5.22
N ASP A 126 11.78 -1.41 4.89
CA ASP A 126 11.06 -0.73 3.80
C ASP A 126 10.74 0.74 4.15
N LEU A 127 10.72 1.08 5.45
CA LEU A 127 10.31 2.37 5.99
C LEU A 127 11.47 3.20 6.53
N GLN A 128 12.67 2.63 6.62
CA GLN A 128 13.88 3.39 6.95
C GLN A 128 14.24 4.26 5.76
N ILE A 129 14.30 5.57 5.99
CA ILE A 129 14.61 6.54 4.93
C ILE A 129 16.09 6.45 4.58
N ASP A 130 16.36 6.23 3.29
CA ASP A 130 17.65 6.49 2.67
C ASP A 130 17.59 7.83 1.95
N TRP A 131 18.28 8.83 2.50
CA TRP A 131 18.31 10.18 1.94
C TRP A 131 18.97 10.25 0.56
N ASN A 132 19.71 9.21 0.13
CA ASN A 132 20.29 9.13 -1.21
C ASN A 132 19.27 8.75 -2.30
N THR A 133 18.01 8.57 -1.93
CA THR A 133 16.91 8.38 -2.87
C THR A 133 16.20 9.70 -3.18
N SER A 134 15.32 9.70 -4.19
CA SER A 134 14.56 10.89 -4.57
C SER A 134 13.59 11.34 -3.48
N ALA A 135 13.31 12.65 -3.40
CA ALA A 135 12.31 13.20 -2.50
C ALA A 135 10.93 12.54 -2.70
N THR A 136 10.58 12.23 -3.95
CA THR A 136 9.33 11.52 -4.29
C THR A 136 9.29 10.12 -3.68
N GLN A 137 10.39 9.37 -3.74
CA GLN A 137 10.44 8.03 -3.15
C GLN A 137 10.33 8.07 -1.62
N ILE A 138 11.01 9.02 -0.98
CA ILE A 138 10.90 9.22 0.48
C ILE A 138 9.48 9.64 0.86
N LEU A 139 8.85 10.53 0.10
CA LEU A 139 7.47 10.95 0.35
C LEU A 139 6.48 9.77 0.25
N ARG A 140 6.72 8.83 -0.67
CA ARG A 140 5.92 7.58 -0.73
C ARG A 140 6.06 6.75 0.54
N GLN A 141 7.28 6.62 1.11
CA GLN A 141 7.47 5.94 2.40
C GLN A 141 6.71 6.64 3.54
N VAL A 142 6.73 7.99 3.57
CA VAL A 142 5.97 8.79 4.54
C VAL A 142 4.46 8.52 4.40
N ARG A 143 3.94 8.50 3.18
CA ARG A 143 2.53 8.22 2.87
C ARG A 143 2.09 6.80 3.26
N VAL A 144 2.98 5.83 3.16
CA VAL A 144 2.71 4.47 3.65
C VAL A 144 2.52 4.46 5.17
N GLY A 145 3.20 5.35 5.86
CA GLY A 145 3.17 5.47 7.31
C GLY A 145 4.29 4.70 8.01
N GLY A 146 4.80 5.29 9.07
CA GLY A 146 5.88 4.69 9.85
C GLY A 146 7.28 4.92 9.29
N ALA A 147 7.44 5.76 8.27
CA ALA A 147 8.76 6.18 7.77
C ALA A 147 9.59 6.79 8.90
N PHE A 148 10.89 6.48 8.94
CA PHE A 148 11.76 6.96 10.00
C PHE A 148 13.20 7.17 9.53
N SER A 149 13.91 8.02 10.30
CA SER A 149 15.34 8.25 10.14
C SER A 149 16.00 8.42 11.50
N PHE A 150 17.32 8.66 11.50
CA PHE A 150 18.10 8.84 12.71
C PHE A 150 18.80 10.20 12.69
N VAL A 151 18.81 10.88 13.84
CA VAL A 151 19.61 12.09 14.08
C VAL A 151 20.39 11.87 15.37
N SER A 152 21.70 11.93 15.29
CA SER A 152 22.60 11.68 16.45
C SER A 152 22.27 10.37 17.18
N GLY A 153 21.99 9.30 16.43
CA GLY A 153 21.67 7.98 16.96
C GLY A 153 20.25 7.82 17.52
N LYS A 154 19.44 8.87 17.56
CA LYS A 154 18.04 8.81 18.01
C LYS A 154 17.12 8.66 16.80
N ARG A 155 16.14 7.74 16.92
CA ARG A 155 15.13 7.50 15.89
C ARG A 155 14.06 8.59 15.92
N PHE A 156 13.67 9.03 14.73
CA PHE A 156 12.55 9.94 14.51
C PHE A 156 11.61 9.35 13.47
N LYS A 157 10.34 9.23 13.80
CA LYS A 157 9.29 8.90 12.86
C LYS A 157 8.86 10.18 12.13
N ILE A 158 8.65 10.08 10.83
CA ILE A 158 8.20 11.18 9.98
C ILE A 158 6.78 10.83 9.51
N SER A 159 5.80 11.58 9.98
CA SER A 159 4.38 11.34 9.68
C SER A 159 3.87 12.20 8.54
N GLN A 160 4.44 13.41 8.37
CA GLN A 160 4.08 14.33 7.29
C GLN A 160 5.31 15.06 6.75
N ALA A 161 5.37 15.17 5.44
CA ALA A 161 6.43 15.91 4.74
C ALA A 161 5.89 16.43 3.40
N LYS A 162 6.60 17.39 2.83
CA LYS A 162 6.37 17.89 1.46
C LYS A 162 7.68 18.09 0.73
N ILE A 163 7.65 17.90 -0.57
CA ILE A 163 8.79 18.21 -1.44
C ILE A 163 8.91 19.73 -1.57
N VAL A 164 10.13 20.23 -1.47
CA VAL A 164 10.46 21.64 -1.65
C VAL A 164 11.65 21.75 -2.59
N ASP A 165 11.62 22.78 -3.42
CA ASP A 165 12.75 23.06 -4.31
C ASP A 165 13.91 23.65 -3.51
N ILE A 166 15.08 23.04 -3.66
CA ILE A 166 16.35 23.53 -3.13
C ILE A 166 17.44 23.33 -4.18
N ASP A 167 18.47 24.14 -4.14
CA ASP A 167 19.69 23.84 -4.88
C ASP A 167 20.38 22.60 -4.27
N SER A 168 20.04 21.44 -4.79
CA SER A 168 20.57 20.15 -4.34
C SER A 168 22.01 19.91 -4.79
N THR A 169 22.53 20.65 -5.78
CA THR A 169 23.88 20.45 -6.34
C THR A 169 24.99 20.74 -5.34
N ALA A 170 24.75 21.67 -4.41
CA ALA A 170 25.68 22.07 -3.34
C ALA A 170 25.45 21.36 -2.00
N LYS A 171 24.49 20.42 -1.91
CA LYS A 171 24.07 19.76 -0.67
C LYS A 171 24.31 18.25 -0.73
N ARG A 172 24.68 17.69 0.42
CA ARG A 172 24.77 16.24 0.57
C ARG A 172 23.41 15.67 0.97
N PRO A 173 22.95 14.54 0.37
CA PRO A 173 21.76 13.85 0.84
C PRO A 173 21.83 13.60 2.37
N GLY A 174 20.72 13.87 3.07
CA GLY A 174 20.64 13.81 4.52
C GLY A 174 21.14 15.06 5.26
N GLN A 175 21.70 16.04 4.55
CA GLN A 175 22.10 17.31 5.14
C GLN A 175 20.88 18.14 5.48
N ILE A 176 20.85 18.68 6.72
CA ILE A 176 19.85 19.66 7.12
C ILE A 176 20.19 21.00 6.46
N CYS A 177 19.28 21.49 5.62
CA CYS A 177 19.44 22.71 4.86
C CYS A 177 18.85 23.92 5.57
N VAL A 178 17.69 23.72 6.23
CA VAL A 178 16.97 24.77 6.98
C VAL A 178 16.49 24.17 8.29
N VAL A 179 16.70 24.89 9.38
CA VAL A 179 16.09 24.62 10.68
C VAL A 179 15.66 25.93 11.30
N THR A 180 14.35 26.06 11.49
CA THR A 180 13.73 27.17 12.21
C THR A 180 12.77 26.61 13.27
N LYS A 181 12.01 27.47 13.94
CA LYS A 181 10.95 27.01 14.86
C LYS A 181 9.80 26.29 14.16
N THR A 182 9.61 26.53 12.86
CA THR A 182 8.44 26.08 12.10
C THR A 182 8.81 25.26 10.86
N GLU A 183 10.09 25.14 10.54
CA GLU A 183 10.52 24.47 9.31
C GLU A 183 11.82 23.67 9.53
N CYS A 184 11.84 22.48 9.00
CA CYS A 184 13.02 21.63 8.91
C CYS A 184 13.10 21.04 7.50
N VAL A 185 14.12 21.42 6.74
CA VAL A 185 14.34 20.93 5.38
C VAL A 185 15.61 20.08 5.33
N ILE A 186 15.48 18.88 4.77
CA ILE A 186 16.60 17.95 4.58
C ILE A 186 16.81 17.73 3.08
N ALA A 187 18.04 17.75 2.62
CA ALA A 187 18.39 17.43 1.24
C ALA A 187 18.19 15.94 0.95
N THR A 188 17.68 15.65 -0.23
CA THR A 188 17.57 14.31 -0.83
C THR A 188 18.52 14.22 -2.02
N ALA A 189 18.45 13.13 -2.79
CA ALA A 189 19.29 12.97 -4.00
C ALA A 189 19.00 14.02 -5.09
N ASP A 190 17.78 14.55 -5.15
CA ASP A 190 17.30 15.38 -6.27
C ASP A 190 16.63 16.69 -5.85
N SER A 191 16.24 16.83 -4.57
CA SER A 191 15.46 17.98 -4.10
C SER A 191 15.58 18.13 -2.57
N GLY A 192 14.67 18.87 -1.94
CA GLY A 192 14.52 18.97 -0.49
C GLY A 192 13.22 18.34 -0.01
N LEU A 193 13.26 17.84 1.21
CA LEU A 193 12.08 17.38 1.93
C LEU A 193 11.87 18.26 3.17
N SER A 194 10.78 19.03 3.17
CA SER A 194 10.34 19.79 4.34
C SER A 194 9.53 18.88 5.25
N LEU A 195 10.02 18.66 6.46
CA LEU A 195 9.40 17.80 7.47
C LEU A 195 8.35 18.60 8.23
N ILE A 196 7.09 18.16 8.17
CA ILE A 196 5.95 18.87 8.76
C ILE A 196 5.63 18.29 10.14
N GLU A 197 5.66 16.96 10.26
CA GLU A 197 5.35 16.29 11.51
C GLU A 197 6.39 15.22 11.83
N LEU A 198 6.99 15.35 13.02
CA LEU A 198 8.04 14.48 13.53
C LEU A 198 7.69 13.97 14.91
N GLN A 199 7.92 12.69 15.17
CA GLN A 199 7.77 12.08 16.47
C GLN A 199 9.09 11.46 16.93
N PRO A 200 9.77 12.01 17.96
CA PRO A 200 10.91 11.36 18.59
C PRO A 200 10.50 10.03 19.22
N GLU A 201 11.41 9.04 19.20
CA GLU A 201 11.18 7.76 19.86
C GLU A 201 10.97 7.96 21.38
N GLY A 202 9.94 7.29 21.91
CA GLY A 202 9.59 7.34 23.34
C GLY A 202 8.72 8.54 23.76
N LYS A 203 8.15 9.26 22.81
CA LYS A 203 7.20 10.36 23.09
C LYS A 203 5.88 10.14 22.39
#